data_3dfe09e098aa0138e65c13754c27613e
#
_entry.id   3dfe09e098aa0138e65c13754c27613e
#
_cell.length_a   1.000
_cell.length_b   1.000
_cell.length_c   1.000
_cell.angle_alpha   90.00
_cell.angle_beta   90.00
_cell.angle_gamma   90.00
#
_symmetry.space_group_name_H-M   'P 1'
#
loop_
_entity.id
_entity.type
_entity.pdbx_description
1 polymer ?
#
loop_
_entity_poly.entity_id
_entity_poly.type
_entity_poly.pdbx_seq_one_letter_code
_entity_poly.pdbx_strand_id
1 'polypeptide(L)'
;SQGKDNYILNTNLPVECGINRALIRSTTQAGKITLTAKAEGLPSATITLETLPVKVSNGLSTYLPQMTLKGNLDKGKTPLTPSYKDTKRDIRIVSAKAGANNETVNQSFDDNERSEWMNDGKLSTAWITYTLEKEAAIDDICIKLNGWRSRSYPLEVFAGNTMIWSGDTNKSLGYVHLNVEKPVRSKQITIRLKGNTSDQDAFGQITEVAAKAANDMELEAKANKNNANLRIIEIE
;
A
#
# COMPACT_ATOMS: atom_id res chain seq x y z
N SER A 1 6.14 -5.02 -2.73
CA SER A 1 5.68 -3.71 -2.27
C SER A 1 4.60 -3.21 -3.21
N GLN A 2 3.48 -2.77 -2.68
CA GLN A 2 2.36 -2.20 -3.43
C GLN A 2 2.20 -0.70 -3.12
N GLY A 3 3.29 -0.04 -2.79
CA GLY A 3 3.32 1.39 -2.53
C GLY A 3 3.22 2.23 -3.81
N LYS A 4 3.50 3.52 -3.68
CA LYS A 4 3.50 4.52 -4.79
C LYS A 4 4.27 4.09 -6.02
N ASP A 5 5.24 3.18 -5.86
CA ASP A 5 6.09 2.65 -6.93
C ASP A 5 5.56 1.37 -7.56
N ASN A 6 4.26 1.12 -7.48
CA ASN A 6 3.66 -0.01 -8.17
C ASN A 6 3.45 0.31 -9.65
N TYR A 7 4.38 -0.17 -10.49
CA TYR A 7 4.33 0.01 -11.94
C TYR A 7 3.68 -1.16 -12.68
N ILE A 8 2.97 -2.06 -11.98
CA ILE A 8 2.23 -3.15 -12.62
C ILE A 8 1.09 -2.54 -13.44
N LEU A 9 1.05 -2.88 -14.73
CA LEU A 9 0.09 -2.34 -15.72
C LEU A 9 0.22 -0.83 -15.98
N ASN A 10 1.26 -0.19 -15.47
CA ASN A 10 1.55 1.20 -15.78
C ASN A 10 2.18 1.34 -17.17
N THR A 11 1.83 2.40 -17.88
CA THR A 11 2.43 2.75 -19.17
C THR A 11 3.62 3.69 -19.03
N ASN A 12 3.80 4.32 -17.86
CA ASN A 12 4.95 5.14 -17.53
C ASN A 12 5.83 4.38 -16.56
N LEU A 13 7.02 4.01 -17.00
CA LEU A 13 7.94 3.18 -16.24
C LEU A 13 9.21 3.96 -15.93
N PRO A 14 9.70 3.95 -14.69
CA PRO A 14 11.03 4.47 -14.38
C PRO A 14 12.08 3.63 -15.08
N VAL A 15 13.20 4.23 -15.37
CA VAL A 15 14.37 3.51 -15.89
C VAL A 15 15.50 3.55 -14.87
N GLU A 16 16.17 2.43 -14.71
CA GLU A 16 17.37 2.31 -13.90
C GLU A 16 18.57 2.13 -14.84
N CYS A 17 19.53 3.03 -14.76
CA CYS A 17 20.69 3.07 -15.68
C CYS A 17 20.28 3.03 -17.16
N GLY A 18 19.17 3.69 -17.51
CA GLY A 18 18.66 3.72 -18.88
C GLY A 18 17.91 2.44 -19.32
N ILE A 19 17.65 1.51 -18.43
CA ILE A 19 17.04 0.20 -18.73
C ILE A 19 15.74 0.01 -17.93
N ASN A 20 14.73 -0.52 -18.60
CA ASN A 20 13.57 -1.11 -17.95
C ASN A 20 13.09 -2.33 -18.76
N ARG A 21 12.20 -3.11 -18.20
CA ARG A 21 11.63 -4.30 -18.81
C ARG A 21 10.12 -4.24 -18.81
N ALA A 22 9.52 -4.37 -19.98
CA ALA A 22 8.08 -4.51 -20.14
C ALA A 22 7.72 -5.97 -20.43
N LEU A 23 6.76 -6.52 -19.71
CA LEU A 23 6.20 -7.84 -19.95
C LEU A 23 4.90 -7.65 -20.75
N ILE A 24 4.85 -8.24 -21.94
CA ILE A 24 3.69 -8.17 -22.82
C ILE A 24 2.99 -9.53 -22.81
N ARG A 25 1.68 -9.51 -22.61
CA ARG A 25 0.85 -10.69 -22.73
C ARG A 25 0.00 -10.58 -23.99
N SER A 26 0.07 -11.59 -24.85
CA SER A 26 -0.85 -11.73 -25.99
C SER A 26 -2.26 -12.10 -25.51
N THR A 27 -3.24 -11.77 -26.29
CA THR A 27 -4.61 -12.32 -26.16
C THR A 27 -4.71 -13.69 -26.83
N THR A 28 -5.87 -14.34 -26.70
CA THR A 28 -6.17 -15.59 -27.43
C THR A 28 -6.46 -15.37 -28.91
N GLN A 29 -6.59 -14.12 -29.37
CA GLN A 29 -6.76 -13.75 -30.76
C GLN A 29 -5.40 -13.49 -31.38
N ALA A 30 -5.11 -14.18 -32.51
CA ALA A 30 -3.90 -13.91 -33.27
C ALA A 30 -3.97 -12.53 -33.92
N GLY A 31 -2.83 -11.89 -34.02
CA GLY A 31 -2.74 -10.56 -34.63
C GLY A 31 -1.41 -9.89 -34.35
N LYS A 32 -1.35 -8.60 -34.64
CA LYS A 32 -0.17 -7.78 -34.43
C LYS A 32 -0.22 -7.06 -33.08
N ILE A 33 0.88 -7.13 -32.35
CA ILE A 33 1.12 -6.36 -31.13
C ILE A 33 2.17 -5.31 -31.47
N THR A 34 1.82 -4.04 -31.34
CA THR A 34 2.77 -2.96 -31.57
C THR A 34 3.12 -2.33 -30.22
N LEU A 35 4.40 -2.34 -29.88
CA LEU A 35 4.94 -1.70 -28.68
C LEU A 35 5.74 -0.49 -29.10
N THR A 36 5.40 0.66 -28.58
CA THR A 36 6.14 1.91 -28.80
C THR A 36 6.70 2.42 -27.48
N ALA A 37 8.01 2.60 -27.41
CA ALA A 37 8.71 3.24 -26.31
C ALA A 37 8.96 4.72 -26.62
N LYS A 38 8.70 5.58 -25.66
CA LYS A 38 8.96 7.02 -25.74
C LYS A 38 9.68 7.45 -24.48
N ALA A 39 10.68 8.29 -24.64
CA ALA A 39 11.36 8.95 -23.53
C ALA A 39 11.64 10.41 -23.91
N GLU A 40 11.66 11.28 -22.91
CA GLU A 40 11.98 12.68 -23.12
C GLU A 40 13.40 12.83 -23.67
N GLY A 41 13.57 13.64 -24.70
CA GLY A 41 14.87 13.88 -25.35
C GLY A 41 15.40 12.75 -26.23
N LEU A 42 14.64 11.65 -26.40
CA LEU A 42 15.03 10.53 -27.25
C LEU A 42 14.02 10.27 -28.38
N PRO A 43 14.48 9.80 -29.56
CA PRO A 43 13.58 9.35 -30.62
C PRO A 43 12.71 8.17 -30.12
N SER A 44 11.45 8.15 -30.53
CA SER A 44 10.57 7.02 -30.24
C SER A 44 11.03 5.77 -30.96
N ALA A 45 10.97 4.63 -30.30
CA ALA A 45 11.25 3.32 -30.91
C ALA A 45 9.98 2.46 -30.90
N THR A 46 9.75 1.76 -31.99
CA THR A 46 8.56 0.89 -32.15
C THR A 46 8.99 -0.50 -32.63
N ILE A 47 8.45 -1.53 -31.98
CA ILE A 47 8.58 -2.93 -32.41
C ILE A 47 7.18 -3.51 -32.64
N THR A 48 7.05 -4.32 -33.68
CA THR A 48 5.83 -5.07 -33.97
C THR A 48 6.13 -6.55 -33.82
N LEU A 49 5.30 -7.21 -33.03
CA LEU A 49 5.30 -8.66 -32.80
C LEU A 49 4.05 -9.24 -33.46
N GLU A 50 4.17 -10.41 -34.07
CA GLU A 50 3.04 -11.12 -34.62
C GLU A 50 2.73 -12.34 -33.77
N THR A 51 1.47 -12.47 -33.39
CA THR A 51 0.98 -13.65 -32.65
C THR A 51 0.27 -14.58 -33.63
N LEU A 52 0.64 -15.84 -33.56
CA LEU A 52 0.07 -16.89 -34.42
C LEU A 52 -1.21 -17.45 -33.80
N PRO A 53 -2.15 -17.92 -34.62
CA PRO A 53 -3.34 -18.58 -34.13
C PRO A 53 -2.95 -19.89 -33.44
N VAL A 54 -3.43 -20.07 -32.22
CA VAL A 54 -3.24 -21.30 -31.45
C VAL A 54 -4.59 -21.87 -31.07
N LYS A 55 -4.77 -23.17 -31.32
CA LYS A 55 -5.99 -23.87 -30.91
C LYS A 55 -5.98 -23.99 -29.40
N VAL A 56 -6.98 -23.40 -28.76
CA VAL A 56 -7.16 -23.46 -27.30
C VAL A 56 -8.47 -24.15 -26.96
N SER A 57 -8.48 -24.91 -25.88
CA SER A 57 -9.68 -25.50 -25.28
C SER A 57 -9.74 -25.00 -23.83
N ASN A 58 -10.87 -24.43 -23.43
CA ASN A 58 -11.07 -23.89 -22.10
C ASN A 58 -9.97 -22.90 -21.64
N GLY A 59 -9.49 -22.09 -22.58
CA GLY A 59 -8.46 -21.09 -22.33
C GLY A 59 -7.04 -21.62 -22.25
N LEU A 60 -6.84 -22.91 -22.47
CA LEU A 60 -5.52 -23.55 -22.47
C LEU A 60 -5.17 -24.01 -23.88
N SER A 61 -3.91 -23.78 -24.29
CA SER A 61 -3.37 -24.40 -25.49
C SER A 61 -3.05 -25.86 -25.22
N THR A 62 -3.50 -26.75 -26.12
CA THR A 62 -3.06 -28.14 -26.11
C THR A 62 -1.73 -28.34 -26.84
N TYR A 63 -1.23 -27.29 -27.49
CA TYR A 63 0.05 -27.28 -28.16
C TYR A 63 1.11 -26.63 -27.26
N LEU A 64 2.02 -27.46 -26.79
CA LEU A 64 3.21 -27.02 -26.07
C LEU A 64 4.41 -27.26 -27.03
N PRO A 65 5.07 -26.18 -27.51
CA PRO A 65 6.29 -26.33 -28.27
C PRO A 65 7.30 -27.20 -27.51
N GLN A 66 7.85 -28.20 -28.16
CA GLN A 66 8.88 -29.10 -27.62
C GLN A 66 8.41 -30.04 -26.49
N MET A 67 7.13 -30.12 -26.17
CA MET A 67 6.62 -31.06 -25.18
C MET A 67 5.47 -31.88 -25.76
N THR A 68 5.55 -33.21 -25.59
CA THR A 68 4.51 -34.16 -25.98
C THR A 68 3.40 -34.34 -24.92
N LEU A 69 3.46 -33.57 -23.85
CA LEU A 69 2.50 -33.64 -22.76
C LEU A 69 1.16 -33.05 -23.20
N LYS A 70 0.09 -33.81 -23.07
CA LYS A 70 -1.26 -33.27 -23.19
C LYS A 70 -1.57 -32.44 -21.95
N GLY A 71 -2.04 -31.21 -22.16
CA GLY A 71 -2.62 -30.46 -21.06
C GLY A 71 -3.87 -31.21 -20.58
N ASN A 72 -3.88 -31.58 -19.30
CA ASN A 72 -4.95 -32.35 -18.67
C ASN A 72 -5.91 -31.53 -17.81
N LEU A 73 -5.82 -30.20 -17.90
CA LEU A 73 -6.67 -29.31 -17.13
C LEU A 73 -7.68 -28.60 -18.04
N ASP A 74 -8.92 -29.03 -17.98
CA ASP A 74 -10.03 -28.37 -18.62
C ASP A 74 -10.60 -27.29 -17.69
N LYS A 75 -10.09 -26.06 -17.78
CA LYS A 75 -10.44 -24.95 -16.89
C LYS A 75 -11.44 -23.95 -17.45
N GLY A 76 -12.10 -24.27 -18.53
CA GLY A 76 -13.00 -23.33 -19.20
C GLY A 76 -12.26 -22.24 -19.99
N LYS A 77 -12.99 -21.30 -20.53
CA LYS A 77 -12.41 -20.16 -21.24
C LYS A 77 -11.54 -19.35 -20.26
N THR A 78 -10.33 -18.97 -20.70
CA THR A 78 -9.53 -18.00 -19.94
C THR A 78 -10.37 -16.73 -19.74
N PRO A 79 -10.65 -16.33 -18.52
CA PRO A 79 -11.35 -15.07 -18.29
C PRO A 79 -10.59 -13.95 -19.01
N LEU A 80 -11.31 -13.02 -19.62
CA LEU A 80 -10.70 -11.78 -20.06
C LEU A 80 -9.97 -11.21 -18.84
N THR A 81 -8.69 -10.95 -18.97
CA THR A 81 -7.96 -10.25 -17.91
C THR A 81 -8.67 -8.92 -17.73
N PRO A 82 -9.32 -8.67 -16.59
CA PRO A 82 -9.92 -7.37 -16.37
C PRO A 82 -8.81 -6.34 -16.55
N SER A 83 -9.04 -5.34 -17.40
CA SER A 83 -8.18 -4.18 -17.38
C SER A 83 -8.34 -3.58 -15.98
N TYR A 84 -7.31 -3.64 -15.19
CA TYR A 84 -7.28 -2.95 -13.91
C TYR A 84 -7.43 -1.46 -14.22
N LYS A 85 -8.60 -0.93 -13.96
CA LYS A 85 -8.78 0.52 -13.93
C LYS A 85 -8.52 0.93 -12.51
N ASP A 86 -7.44 1.62 -12.31
CA ASP A 86 -7.27 2.37 -11.09
C ASP A 86 -8.35 3.44 -11.04
N THR A 87 -9.35 3.21 -10.21
CA THR A 87 -10.47 4.14 -10.03
C THR A 87 -10.22 5.10 -8.88
N LYS A 88 -9.21 4.82 -8.05
CA LYS A 88 -8.80 5.66 -6.94
C LYS A 88 -7.67 6.59 -7.41
N ARG A 89 -7.68 7.80 -6.90
CA ARG A 89 -6.63 8.79 -7.14
C ARG A 89 -6.06 9.21 -5.80
N ASP A 90 -4.77 9.10 -5.67
CA ASP A 90 -4.05 9.56 -4.50
C ASP A 90 -4.16 11.08 -4.38
N ILE A 91 -4.30 11.54 -3.17
CA ILE A 91 -4.31 12.96 -2.82
C ILE A 91 -3.07 13.22 -1.96
N ARG A 92 -2.19 14.05 -2.49
CA ARG A 92 -0.93 14.34 -1.82
C ARG A 92 -1.13 15.09 -0.50
N ILE A 93 -0.44 14.64 0.54
CA ILE A 93 -0.29 15.35 1.81
C ILE A 93 0.81 16.40 1.61
N VAL A 94 0.52 17.66 1.97
CA VAL A 94 1.48 18.77 1.83
C VAL A 94 2.08 19.21 3.14
N SER A 95 1.40 18.97 4.26
CA SER A 95 1.91 19.25 5.60
C SER A 95 1.11 18.50 6.65
N ALA A 96 1.67 18.40 7.85
CA ALA A 96 0.97 17.86 9.00
C ALA A 96 1.25 18.68 10.26
N LYS A 97 0.35 18.60 11.24
CA LYS A 97 0.47 19.15 12.58
C LYS A 97 0.00 18.11 13.59
N ALA A 98 0.70 17.96 14.69
CA ALA A 98 0.40 16.93 15.68
C ALA A 98 0.32 17.50 17.10
N GLY A 99 -0.22 16.73 18.02
CA GLY A 99 -0.32 17.07 19.43
C GLY A 99 1.02 17.14 20.15
N ALA A 100 2.02 16.39 19.65
CA ALA A 100 3.39 16.38 20.13
C ALA A 100 4.37 16.08 19.01
N ASN A 101 5.67 16.34 19.22
CA ASN A 101 6.78 15.99 18.33
C ASN A 101 6.56 16.49 16.88
N ASN A 102 6.22 17.78 16.77
CA ASN A 102 5.91 18.40 15.46
C ASN A 102 7.12 18.49 14.54
N GLU A 103 8.34 18.40 15.07
CA GLU A 103 9.59 18.38 14.31
C GLU A 103 9.75 17.10 13.45
N THR A 104 9.09 16.02 13.83
CA THR A 104 9.16 14.72 13.14
C THR A 104 7.87 14.34 12.40
N VAL A 105 6.87 15.22 12.35
CA VAL A 105 5.55 14.88 11.71
C VAL A 105 5.71 14.46 10.25
N ASN A 106 6.69 15.00 9.53
CA ASN A 106 6.93 14.66 8.13
C ASN A 106 7.36 13.20 7.95
N GLN A 107 7.89 12.56 8.99
CA GLN A 107 8.29 11.15 8.95
C GLN A 107 7.10 10.18 8.85
N SER A 108 5.87 10.67 8.99
CA SER A 108 4.67 9.86 8.81
C SER A 108 4.14 9.87 7.36
N PHE A 109 4.76 10.65 6.44
CA PHE A 109 4.37 10.73 5.03
C PHE A 109 5.55 11.13 4.13
N ASP A 110 6.75 10.61 4.42
CA ASP A 110 8.00 10.92 3.72
C ASP A 110 8.42 9.83 2.72
N ASP A 111 7.57 8.82 2.52
CA ASP A 111 7.82 7.67 1.66
C ASP A 111 9.01 6.81 2.11
N ASN A 112 9.27 6.82 3.44
CA ASN A 112 10.37 6.10 4.04
C ASN A 112 9.90 5.24 5.22
N GLU A 113 9.67 3.97 4.99
CA GLU A 113 9.19 3.03 6.01
C GLU A 113 10.19 2.77 7.18
N ARG A 114 11.36 3.40 7.19
CA ARG A 114 12.34 3.33 8.28
C ARG A 114 12.22 4.47 9.28
N SER A 115 11.45 5.49 8.95
CA SER A 115 11.10 6.61 9.81
C SER A 115 9.69 6.45 10.36
N GLU A 116 9.37 7.15 11.42
CA GLU A 116 8.02 7.19 11.99
C GLU A 116 7.82 8.46 12.79
N TRP A 117 6.58 8.91 12.85
CA TRP A 117 6.16 9.88 13.84
C TRP A 117 5.50 9.17 15.03
N MET A 118 5.77 9.66 16.22
CA MET A 118 5.18 9.18 17.47
C MET A 118 4.84 10.35 18.37
N ASN A 119 3.68 10.30 19.06
CA ASN A 119 3.37 11.27 20.11
C ASN A 119 4.19 11.03 21.40
N ASP A 120 3.93 11.80 22.44
CA ASP A 120 4.64 11.72 23.75
C ASP A 120 4.02 10.70 24.73
N GLY A 121 3.15 9.80 24.26
CA GLY A 121 2.52 8.76 25.05
C GLY A 121 1.26 9.19 25.82
N LYS A 122 0.83 10.45 25.70
CA LYS A 122 -0.39 10.95 26.33
C LYS A 122 -1.56 10.92 25.36
N LEU A 123 -2.74 10.51 25.81
CA LEU A 123 -3.93 10.46 24.98
C LEU A 123 -4.33 11.85 24.45
N SER A 124 -4.11 12.90 25.23
CA SER A 124 -4.43 14.29 24.85
C SER A 124 -3.59 14.81 23.68
N THR A 125 -2.42 14.22 23.44
CA THR A 125 -1.51 14.57 22.34
C THR A 125 -1.45 13.52 21.26
N ALA A 126 -2.20 12.42 21.39
CA ALA A 126 -2.21 11.31 20.45
C ALA A 126 -3.11 11.60 19.23
N TRP A 127 -2.80 12.67 18.51
CA TRP A 127 -3.48 13.08 17.29
C TRP A 127 -2.51 13.74 16.32
N ILE A 128 -2.84 13.62 15.03
CA ILE A 128 -2.13 14.26 13.92
C ILE A 128 -3.17 14.71 12.89
N THR A 129 -2.99 15.90 12.35
CA THR A 129 -3.82 16.49 11.30
C THR A 129 -2.98 16.71 10.06
N TYR A 130 -3.35 16.05 9.00
CA TYR A 130 -2.75 16.19 7.67
C TYR A 130 -3.49 17.23 6.86
N THR A 131 -2.75 18.05 6.12
CA THR A 131 -3.30 18.99 5.15
C THR A 131 -3.06 18.45 3.75
N LEU A 132 -4.12 18.31 2.98
CA LEU A 132 -4.10 17.82 1.62
C LEU A 132 -3.78 18.94 0.62
N GLU A 133 -3.22 18.60 -0.54
CA GLU A 133 -2.93 19.58 -1.61
C GLU A 133 -4.19 20.31 -2.09
N LYS A 134 -5.32 19.63 -2.08
CA LYS A 134 -6.64 20.15 -2.47
C LYS A 134 -7.74 19.58 -1.61
N GLU A 135 -8.89 20.22 -1.61
CA GLU A 135 -10.08 19.67 -0.97
C GLU A 135 -10.60 18.46 -1.75
N ALA A 136 -10.78 17.36 -1.07
CA ALA A 136 -11.26 16.10 -1.64
C ALA A 136 -12.18 15.35 -0.68
N ALA A 137 -13.01 14.48 -1.22
CA ALA A 137 -13.75 13.48 -0.46
C ALA A 137 -12.90 12.22 -0.43
N ILE A 138 -12.40 11.87 0.76
CA ILE A 138 -11.53 10.72 0.97
C ILE A 138 -12.39 9.52 1.29
N ASP A 139 -12.29 8.45 0.51
CA ASP A 139 -13.02 7.19 0.67
C ASP A 139 -12.15 6.05 1.20
N ASP A 140 -10.84 6.21 1.20
CA ASP A 140 -9.88 5.24 1.72
C ASP A 140 -8.65 5.95 2.27
N ILE A 141 -8.15 5.48 3.40
CA ILE A 141 -6.90 5.93 4.00
C ILE A 141 -6.04 4.69 4.19
N CYS A 142 -4.89 4.69 3.54
CA CYS A 142 -3.92 3.62 3.65
C CYS A 142 -2.85 4.03 4.65
N ILE A 143 -2.78 3.32 5.78
CA ILE A 143 -1.90 3.71 6.89
C ILE A 143 -1.07 2.52 7.37
N LYS A 144 0.21 2.77 7.64
CA LYS A 144 1.13 1.82 8.25
C LYS A 144 1.47 2.29 9.67
N LEU A 145 1.08 1.50 10.64
CA LEU A 145 1.27 1.78 12.06
C LEU A 145 2.40 0.90 12.63
N ASN A 146 3.13 1.39 13.60
CA ASN A 146 4.17 0.61 14.25
C ASN A 146 3.56 -0.58 15.02
N GLY A 147 4.22 -1.74 14.96
CA GLY A 147 3.71 -2.96 15.58
C GLY A 147 2.49 -3.57 14.87
N TRP A 148 2.30 -3.28 13.59
CA TRP A 148 1.17 -3.69 12.76
C TRP A 148 0.84 -5.20 12.80
N ARG A 149 1.79 -6.06 13.20
CA ARG A 149 1.56 -7.52 13.36
C ARG A 149 0.88 -7.88 14.68
N SER A 150 1.12 -7.12 15.74
CA SER A 150 0.75 -7.49 17.11
C SER A 150 -0.08 -6.45 17.83
N ARG A 151 -0.13 -5.21 17.33
CA ARG A 151 -0.79 -4.09 17.98
C ARG A 151 -2.06 -3.69 17.24
N SER A 152 -3.10 -3.36 18.01
CA SER A 152 -4.32 -2.72 17.53
C SER A 152 -4.39 -1.30 18.06
N TYR A 153 -4.84 -0.39 17.22
CA TYR A 153 -4.99 1.03 17.52
C TYR A 153 -6.47 1.41 17.46
N PRO A 154 -7.07 1.83 18.57
CA PRO A 154 -8.42 2.39 18.59
C PRO A 154 -8.36 3.82 18.02
N LEU A 155 -8.76 3.97 16.75
CA LEU A 155 -8.64 5.23 16.03
C LEU A 155 -10.01 5.88 15.80
N GLU A 156 -9.97 7.20 15.70
CA GLU A 156 -11.01 8.03 15.10
C GLU A 156 -10.38 8.90 14.01
N VAL A 157 -11.09 9.03 12.90
CA VAL A 157 -10.68 9.84 11.76
C VAL A 157 -11.72 10.88 11.46
N PHE A 158 -11.26 12.10 11.26
CA PHE A 158 -12.10 13.26 10.97
C PHE A 158 -11.72 13.91 9.64
N ALA A 159 -12.70 14.28 8.85
CA ALA A 159 -12.57 15.18 7.72
C ALA A 159 -13.05 16.57 8.17
N GLY A 160 -12.13 17.49 8.42
CA GLY A 160 -12.43 18.72 9.13
C GLY A 160 -13.00 18.43 10.53
N ASN A 161 -14.23 18.82 10.79
CA ASN A 161 -14.91 18.56 12.07
C ASN A 161 -15.83 17.33 12.04
N THR A 162 -15.93 16.64 10.91
CA THR A 162 -16.85 15.51 10.76
C THR A 162 -16.10 14.21 10.93
N MET A 163 -16.53 13.37 11.87
CA MET A 163 -15.99 12.01 12.03
C MET A 163 -16.43 11.15 10.83
N ILE A 164 -15.46 10.61 10.12
CA ILE A 164 -15.68 9.81 8.90
C ILE A 164 -15.38 8.33 9.11
N TRP A 165 -14.60 8.00 10.14
CA TRP A 165 -14.28 6.63 10.51
C TRP A 165 -13.98 6.51 12.01
N SER A 166 -14.34 5.38 12.64
CA SER A 166 -13.96 5.04 14.00
C SER A 166 -13.94 3.52 14.17
N GLY A 167 -12.89 3.00 14.77
CA GLY A 167 -12.73 1.56 15.01
C GLY A 167 -11.35 1.20 15.53
N ASP A 168 -11.16 -0.10 15.72
CA ASP A 168 -9.85 -0.67 16.02
C ASP A 168 -9.20 -1.13 14.74
N THR A 169 -7.90 -0.84 14.57
CA THR A 169 -7.18 -1.32 13.40
C THR A 169 -6.97 -2.82 13.47
N ASN A 170 -7.16 -3.50 12.34
CA ASN A 170 -6.86 -4.90 12.22
C ASN A 170 -5.35 -5.12 12.16
N LYS A 171 -4.90 -6.28 12.66
CA LYS A 171 -3.54 -6.74 12.39
C LYS A 171 -3.36 -6.94 10.89
N SER A 172 -2.20 -6.58 10.37
CA SER A 172 -1.94 -6.62 8.94
C SER A 172 -0.55 -7.19 8.64
N LEU A 173 -0.19 -7.24 7.39
CA LEU A 173 1.18 -7.51 6.93
C LEU A 173 1.88 -6.23 6.45
N GLY A 174 1.47 -5.09 6.97
CA GLY A 174 2.02 -3.77 6.64
C GLY A 174 0.98 -2.69 6.74
N TYR A 175 0.39 -2.30 5.63
CA TYR A 175 -0.64 -1.27 5.58
C TYR A 175 -2.02 -1.77 5.99
N VAL A 176 -2.79 -0.88 6.59
CA VAL A 176 -4.20 -1.05 6.94
C VAL A 176 -5.02 -0.04 6.14
N HIS A 177 -6.12 -0.48 5.56
CA HIS A 177 -7.07 0.36 4.86
C HIS A 177 -8.22 0.75 5.79
N LEU A 178 -8.41 2.04 5.98
CA LEU A 178 -9.54 2.60 6.70
C LEU A 178 -10.57 3.06 5.66
N ASN A 179 -11.49 2.16 5.30
CA ASN A 179 -12.51 2.43 4.30
C ASN A 179 -13.58 3.38 4.89
N VAL A 180 -13.80 4.51 4.23
CA VAL A 180 -14.77 5.53 4.65
C VAL A 180 -16.07 5.32 3.89
N GLU A 181 -17.12 4.88 4.58
CA GLU A 181 -18.43 4.62 3.94
C GLU A 181 -19.13 5.90 3.47
N LYS A 182 -18.92 7.01 4.17
CA LYS A 182 -19.55 8.30 3.87
C LYS A 182 -18.48 9.39 3.75
N PRO A 183 -17.83 9.49 2.58
CA PRO A 183 -16.78 10.48 2.35
C PRO A 183 -17.31 11.91 2.50
N VAL A 184 -16.54 12.73 3.20
CA VAL A 184 -16.83 14.17 3.38
C VAL A 184 -15.68 14.96 2.76
N ARG A 185 -16.03 15.99 1.99
CA ARG A 185 -15.02 16.88 1.40
C ARG A 185 -14.31 17.67 2.48
N SER A 186 -13.00 17.57 2.49
CA SER A 186 -12.16 18.35 3.40
C SER A 186 -10.75 18.53 2.81
N LYS A 187 -10.09 19.57 3.24
CA LYS A 187 -8.65 19.75 3.02
C LYS A 187 -7.81 19.22 4.17
N GLN A 188 -8.45 18.86 5.28
CA GLN A 188 -7.77 18.39 6.49
C GLN A 188 -8.34 17.04 6.93
N ILE A 189 -7.44 16.10 7.20
CA ILE A 189 -7.76 14.80 7.79
C ILE A 189 -7.05 14.71 9.12
N THR A 190 -7.80 14.46 10.18
CA THR A 190 -7.25 14.28 11.53
C THR A 190 -7.42 12.82 11.95
N ILE A 191 -6.33 12.22 12.40
CA ILE A 191 -6.31 10.89 13.01
C ILE A 191 -5.98 11.06 14.48
N ARG A 192 -6.74 10.42 15.36
CA ARG A 192 -6.47 10.44 16.80
C ARG A 192 -6.75 9.09 17.44
N LEU A 193 -6.07 8.81 18.55
CA LEU A 193 -6.42 7.70 19.41
C LEU A 193 -7.70 8.01 20.19
N LYS A 194 -8.61 7.02 20.23
CA LYS A 194 -9.81 7.02 21.05
C LYS A 194 -9.52 6.54 22.48
N GLY A 195 -8.44 5.77 22.65
CA GLY A 195 -8.05 5.16 23.92
C GLY A 195 -6.63 4.61 23.87
N ASN A 196 -6.23 3.85 24.87
CA ASN A 196 -4.92 3.22 24.91
C ASN A 196 -4.80 2.15 23.82
N THR A 197 -3.62 2.06 23.20
CA THR A 197 -3.27 0.96 22.32
C THR A 197 -3.11 -0.33 23.12
N SER A 198 -3.56 -1.44 22.58
CA SER A 198 -3.38 -2.76 23.19
C SER A 198 -2.42 -3.59 22.34
N ASP A 199 -1.35 -4.09 22.98
CA ASP A 199 -0.58 -5.18 22.42
C ASP A 199 -1.39 -6.44 22.65
N GLN A 200 -1.84 -7.07 21.59
CA GLN A 200 -2.45 -8.39 21.70
C GLN A 200 -1.33 -9.41 21.80
N ASP A 201 -1.50 -10.34 22.73
CA ASP A 201 -0.52 -11.39 23.03
C ASP A 201 0.17 -11.91 21.79
N ALA A 202 1.47 -11.89 21.88
CA ALA A 202 2.41 -12.30 20.84
C ALA A 202 2.46 -13.83 20.67
N PHE A 203 1.29 -14.47 20.52
CA PHE A 203 1.29 -15.85 20.05
C PHE A 203 1.65 -15.82 18.57
N GLY A 204 2.94 -15.91 18.28
CA GLY A 204 3.48 -15.86 16.94
C GLY A 204 4.43 -14.69 16.65
N GLN A 205 5.00 -14.05 17.67
CA GLN A 205 6.26 -13.37 17.43
C GLN A 205 7.28 -14.42 17.02
N ILE A 206 7.35 -14.67 15.73
CA ILE A 206 8.64 -15.05 15.15
C ILE A 206 9.46 -13.79 15.37
N THR A 207 10.18 -13.76 16.44
CA THR A 207 11.29 -12.83 16.63
C THR A 207 12.17 -13.03 15.42
N GLU A 208 12.13 -12.12 14.48
CA GLU A 208 13.25 -11.97 13.57
C GLU A 208 14.44 -11.82 14.50
N VAL A 209 15.34 -12.78 14.42
CA VAL A 209 16.50 -12.91 15.30
C VAL A 209 17.44 -11.74 14.99
N ALA A 210 17.09 -10.56 15.46
CA ALA A 210 18.09 -9.58 15.79
C ALA A 210 18.58 -9.98 17.18
N ALA A 211 19.85 -10.27 17.32
CA ALA A 211 20.47 -10.54 18.60
C ALA A 211 20.26 -9.31 19.49
N LYS A 212 19.19 -9.31 20.28
CA LYS A 212 18.93 -8.30 21.28
C LYS A 212 19.68 -8.68 22.53
N ALA A 213 20.45 -7.75 23.05
CA ALA A 213 21.08 -7.89 24.35
C ALA A 213 20.01 -8.14 25.43
N ALA A 214 20.34 -8.93 26.45
CA ALA A 214 19.41 -9.33 27.51
C ALA A 214 18.71 -8.17 28.23
N ASN A 215 19.26 -6.96 28.16
CA ASN A 215 18.71 -5.73 28.74
C ASN A 215 17.50 -5.17 27.96
N ASP A 216 17.32 -5.55 26.70
CA ASP A 216 16.20 -5.08 25.88
C ASP A 216 14.89 -5.78 26.23
N MET A 217 14.95 -6.99 26.78
CA MET A 217 13.75 -7.74 27.20
C MET A 217 13.07 -7.09 28.43
N GLU A 218 13.82 -6.50 29.35
CA GLU A 218 13.24 -5.75 30.48
C GLU A 218 12.62 -4.43 30.06
N LEU A 219 13.18 -3.78 29.05
CA LEU A 219 12.63 -2.56 28.45
C LEU A 219 11.34 -2.86 27.68
N GLU A 220 11.27 -3.98 26.95
CA GLU A 220 10.04 -4.40 26.26
C GLU A 220 8.93 -4.83 27.24
N ALA A 221 9.28 -5.52 28.33
CA ALA A 221 8.31 -5.86 29.36
C ALA A 221 7.73 -4.63 30.10
N LYS A 222 8.50 -3.53 30.18
CA LYS A 222 8.01 -2.24 30.67
C LYS A 222 7.25 -1.43 29.63
N ALA A 223 7.50 -1.66 28.33
CA ALA A 223 6.80 -1.03 27.22
C ALA A 223 5.40 -1.61 26.98
N ASN A 224 5.11 -2.78 27.50
CA ASN A 224 3.78 -3.43 27.43
C ASN A 224 2.72 -2.83 28.36
N LYS A 225 2.96 -1.66 28.95
CA LYS A 225 1.90 -0.92 29.62
C LYS A 225 1.02 -0.27 28.55
N ASN A 226 -0.30 -0.39 28.73
CA ASN A 226 -1.31 0.33 27.96
C ASN A 226 -0.91 1.81 27.84
N ASN A 227 -0.30 2.18 26.75
CA ASN A 227 0.17 3.53 26.49
C ASN A 227 -0.66 4.13 25.36
N ALA A 228 -0.94 5.42 25.46
CA ALA A 228 -1.59 6.16 24.39
C ALA A 228 -0.56 6.59 23.33
N ASN A 229 0.23 5.62 22.85
CA ASN A 229 1.24 5.85 21.82
C ASN A 229 0.61 5.68 20.44
N LEU A 230 0.42 6.77 19.73
CA LEU A 230 0.11 6.77 18.31
C LEU A 230 1.42 6.84 17.53
N ARG A 231 1.72 5.78 16.78
CA ARG A 231 2.98 5.63 16.03
C ARG A 231 2.66 5.33 14.58
N ILE A 232 2.92 6.30 13.73
CA ILE A 232 2.62 6.23 12.29
C ILE A 232 3.94 6.17 11.53
N ILE A 233 4.13 5.09 10.77
CA ILE A 233 5.28 4.88 9.90
C ILE A 233 5.03 5.60 8.58
N GLU A 234 3.85 5.36 7.97
CA GLU A 234 3.52 5.97 6.68
C GLU A 234 2.00 6.06 6.52
N ILE A 235 1.53 7.09 5.80
CA ILE A 235 0.13 7.29 5.41
C ILE A 235 0.05 7.74 3.95
N GLU A 236 -0.91 7.14 3.24
CA GLU A 236 -1.23 7.41 1.83
C GLU A 236 -2.71 7.70 1.63
#